data_dbc57002dc353d935c2b47481d0d472c
#
_entry.id   dbc57002dc353d935c2b47481d0d472c
#
_cell.length_a   1.000
_cell.length_b   1.000
_cell.length_c   1.000
_cell.angle_alpha   90.00
_cell.angle_beta   90.00
_cell.angle_gamma   90.00
#
_symmetry.space_group_name_H-M   'P 1'
#
loop_
_entity.id
_entity.type
_entity.pdbx_description
1 polymer ?
#
loop_
_entity_poly.entity_id
_entity_poly.type
_entity_poly.pdbx_seq_one_letter_code
_entity_poly.pdbx_strand_id
1 'polypeptide(L)'
;DAMADVLATNPSSLWEGFDRGMKASKEKLRILSVREVLDGVEKWLTRTKTNTSTGYFGLFMGIKDRKLLWNEDWIHPRFLEACDEMMSICESGNTPGVVYLQSLKDELLDVEKVALGKNRAFEIADVVHFVTLTRIFGMPAKVTKLNGLYGAGVYGFNPHGIHSKLFWKQFDVIPGENWVADDVKNMDMSVPPYMIGLYHRYWCDLFGVPCDSLIGRAIRGALNSAVYAYWMR
;
A
#
# COMPACT_ATOMS: atom_id res chain seq x y z
N ASP A 1 -30.42 -16.09 -7.68
CA ASP A 1 -29.48 -15.34 -6.84
C ASP A 1 -28.94 -14.14 -7.59
N ALA A 2 -29.72 -13.02 -7.58
CA ALA A 2 -29.48 -11.83 -8.41
C ALA A 2 -28.08 -11.22 -8.20
N MET A 3 -27.47 -11.40 -7.01
CA MET A 3 -26.13 -10.90 -6.72
C MET A 3 -25.05 -11.82 -7.31
N ALA A 4 -25.28 -13.14 -7.33
CA ALA A 4 -24.41 -14.07 -8.02
C ALA A 4 -24.47 -13.85 -9.55
N ASP A 5 -25.65 -13.52 -10.08
CA ASP A 5 -25.84 -13.22 -11.51
C ASP A 5 -25.21 -11.86 -11.89
N VAL A 6 -25.29 -10.83 -11.03
CA VAL A 6 -24.62 -9.54 -11.23
C VAL A 6 -23.10 -9.69 -11.13
N LEU A 7 -22.59 -10.49 -10.20
CA LEU A 7 -21.17 -10.81 -10.08
C LEU A 7 -20.71 -11.74 -11.22
N ALA A 8 -21.55 -12.66 -11.68
CA ALA A 8 -21.25 -13.54 -12.81
C ALA A 8 -21.32 -12.82 -14.16
N THR A 9 -22.20 -11.81 -14.32
CA THR A 9 -22.32 -11.05 -15.57
C THR A 9 -21.39 -9.83 -15.64
N ASN A 10 -20.80 -9.39 -14.52
CA ASN A 10 -20.01 -8.16 -14.47
C ASN A 10 -18.60 -8.24 -13.82
N PRO A 11 -18.00 -9.41 -13.53
CA PRO A 11 -16.61 -9.42 -13.07
C PRO A 11 -15.67 -8.95 -14.18
N SER A 12 -16.00 -9.19 -15.45
CA SER A 12 -15.23 -8.75 -16.59
C SER A 12 -15.16 -7.23 -16.71
N SER A 13 -16.24 -6.48 -16.48
CA SER A 13 -16.25 -5.04 -16.74
C SER A 13 -15.43 -4.22 -15.74
N LEU A 14 -15.36 -4.64 -14.46
CA LEU A 14 -14.52 -3.99 -13.46
C LEU A 14 -13.04 -4.33 -13.69
N TRP A 15 -12.75 -5.61 -13.97
CA TRP A 15 -11.41 -6.06 -14.30
C TRP A 15 -10.95 -5.55 -15.68
N GLU A 16 -11.83 -5.51 -16.66
CA GLU A 16 -11.55 -4.92 -17.97
C GLU A 16 -11.38 -3.41 -17.92
N GLY A 17 -12.06 -2.71 -17.00
CA GLY A 17 -11.84 -1.30 -16.72
C GLY A 17 -10.47 -1.06 -16.13
N PHE A 18 -10.07 -1.89 -15.14
CA PHE A 18 -8.75 -1.87 -14.55
C PHE A 18 -7.67 -2.26 -15.57
N ASP A 19 -7.87 -3.34 -16.30
CA ASP A 19 -6.98 -3.83 -17.36
C ASP A 19 -6.84 -2.81 -18.52
N ARG A 20 -7.91 -2.11 -18.88
CA ARG A 20 -7.87 -1.03 -19.88
C ARG A 20 -7.09 0.18 -19.36
N GLY A 21 -7.26 0.55 -18.09
CA GLY A 21 -6.47 1.59 -17.46
C GLY A 21 -4.99 1.22 -17.39
N MET A 22 -4.68 -0.04 -17.11
CA MET A 22 -3.33 -0.59 -17.12
C MET A 22 -2.72 -0.65 -18.52
N LYS A 23 -3.49 -1.09 -19.52
CA LYS A 23 -3.05 -1.15 -20.94
C LYS A 23 -2.96 0.23 -21.58
N ALA A 24 -3.75 1.21 -21.11
CA ALA A 24 -3.68 2.59 -21.55
C ALA A 24 -2.44 3.32 -21.00
N SER A 25 -1.88 2.89 -19.88
CA SER A 25 -0.56 3.32 -19.46
C SER A 25 0.46 2.54 -20.30
N LYS A 26 0.97 3.16 -21.35
CA LYS A 26 2.00 2.58 -22.23
C LYS A 26 3.32 2.28 -21.50
N GLU A 27 3.43 2.63 -20.22
CA GLU A 27 4.59 2.37 -19.38
C GLU A 27 4.44 1.02 -18.68
N LYS A 28 5.39 0.13 -18.94
CA LYS A 28 5.48 -1.15 -18.29
C LYS A 28 5.79 -0.93 -16.80
N LEU A 29 5.01 -1.54 -15.92
CA LEU A 29 5.31 -1.52 -14.49
C LEU A 29 6.70 -2.08 -14.22
N ARG A 30 7.43 -1.42 -13.33
CA ARG A 30 8.79 -1.80 -12.95
C ARG A 30 9.07 -1.48 -11.49
N ILE A 31 10.12 -2.05 -10.96
CA ILE A 31 10.67 -1.66 -9.66
C ILE A 31 11.36 -0.30 -9.80
N LEU A 32 11.07 0.61 -8.88
CA LEU A 32 11.67 1.94 -8.82
C LEU A 32 13.03 1.91 -8.10
N SER A 33 13.93 2.79 -8.47
CA SER A 33 15.14 3.05 -7.68
C SER A 33 14.80 3.80 -6.38
N VAL A 34 15.71 3.79 -5.41
CA VAL A 34 15.57 4.58 -4.17
C VAL A 34 15.38 6.06 -4.51
N ARG A 35 16.16 6.59 -5.45
CA ARG A 35 16.08 7.99 -5.86
C ARG A 35 14.73 8.37 -6.43
N GLU A 36 14.16 7.54 -7.31
CA GLU A 36 12.83 7.75 -7.88
C GLU A 36 11.72 7.74 -6.81
N VAL A 37 11.86 6.94 -5.77
CA VAL A 37 10.91 6.96 -4.64
C VAL A 37 11.02 8.25 -3.85
N LEU A 38 12.23 8.74 -3.62
CA LEU A 38 12.47 9.95 -2.81
C LEU A 38 12.05 11.22 -3.54
N ASP A 39 12.43 11.35 -4.80
CA ASP A 39 12.15 12.53 -5.62
C ASP A 39 10.76 12.51 -6.25
N GLY A 40 10.17 11.32 -6.35
CA GLY A 40 8.95 11.09 -7.10
C GLY A 40 9.22 10.75 -8.56
N VAL A 41 8.19 10.24 -9.22
CA VAL A 41 8.19 9.97 -10.67
C VAL A 41 7.03 10.74 -11.27
N GLU A 42 7.32 11.57 -12.27
CA GLU A 42 6.30 12.40 -12.92
C GLU A 42 5.07 11.57 -13.30
N LYS A 43 3.88 12.08 -12.97
CA LYS A 43 2.57 11.42 -13.15
C LYS A 43 2.33 10.16 -12.30
N TRP A 44 3.37 9.49 -11.76
CA TRP A 44 3.22 8.20 -11.08
C TRP A 44 3.35 8.29 -9.57
N LEU A 45 4.35 8.98 -9.08
CA LEU A 45 4.66 9.03 -7.66
C LEU A 45 5.00 10.46 -7.24
N THR A 46 4.34 10.94 -6.19
CA THR A 46 4.70 12.22 -5.57
C THR A 46 5.96 12.07 -4.73
N ARG A 47 6.75 13.14 -4.65
CA ARG A 47 7.94 13.22 -3.80
C ARG A 47 7.64 12.76 -2.38
N THR A 48 8.53 11.97 -1.81
CA THR A 48 8.41 11.50 -0.43
C THR A 48 8.55 12.65 0.56
N LYS A 49 7.60 12.76 1.50
CA LYS A 49 7.64 13.81 2.53
C LYS A 49 8.80 13.60 3.49
N THR A 50 9.50 14.68 3.81
CA THR A 50 10.63 14.67 4.74
C THR A 50 10.26 15.05 6.18
N ASN A 51 9.05 15.56 6.42
CA ASN A 51 8.55 15.99 7.73
C ASN A 51 7.81 14.89 8.51
N THR A 52 8.13 13.64 8.28
CA THR A 52 7.55 12.47 8.96
C THR A 52 8.62 11.66 9.66
N SER A 53 8.21 10.77 10.55
CA SER A 53 9.12 9.91 11.32
C SER A 53 10.04 9.08 10.42
N THR A 54 11.26 8.86 10.90
CA THR A 54 12.24 7.93 10.31
C THR A 54 12.02 6.47 10.72
N GLY A 55 11.14 6.22 11.69
CA GLY A 55 10.89 4.88 12.21
C GLY A 55 12.07 4.31 12.99
N TYR A 56 12.16 2.99 13.02
CA TYR A 56 13.19 2.27 13.75
C TYR A 56 14.61 2.55 13.25
N PHE A 57 14.81 2.63 11.93
CA PHE A 57 16.12 2.95 11.35
C PHE A 57 16.68 4.27 11.88
N GLY A 58 15.85 5.30 11.92
CA GLY A 58 16.28 6.59 12.45
C GLY A 58 16.57 6.55 13.95
N LEU A 59 15.79 5.79 14.72
CA LEU A 59 16.06 5.58 16.14
C LEU A 59 17.43 4.91 16.34
N PHE A 60 17.72 3.85 15.60
CA PHE A 60 18.98 3.12 15.62
C PHE A 60 20.17 3.99 15.23
N MET A 61 19.99 4.85 14.23
CA MET A 61 21.03 5.76 13.72
C MET A 61 21.14 7.08 14.53
N GLY A 62 20.25 7.33 15.49
CA GLY A 62 20.15 8.62 16.17
C GLY A 62 19.64 9.77 15.29
N ILE A 63 18.98 9.46 14.17
CA ILE A 63 18.49 10.44 13.18
C ILE A 63 16.96 10.55 13.29
N LYS A 64 16.48 11.68 13.80
CA LYS A 64 15.04 11.91 14.00
C LYS A 64 14.33 12.51 12.77
N ASP A 65 15.06 13.25 11.93
CA ASP A 65 14.50 13.99 10.80
C ASP A 65 14.93 13.35 9.48
N ARG A 66 13.97 13.03 8.63
CA ARG A 66 14.23 12.48 7.27
C ARG A 66 15.08 13.40 6.40
N LYS A 67 15.06 14.71 6.65
CA LYS A 67 15.94 15.68 5.95
C LYS A 67 17.42 15.37 6.11
N LEU A 68 17.80 14.65 7.17
CA LEU A 68 19.16 14.20 7.41
C LEU A 68 19.48 12.86 6.74
N LEU A 69 18.49 12.21 6.14
CA LEU A 69 18.66 10.98 5.36
C LEU A 69 18.78 11.24 3.86
N TRP A 70 18.11 12.27 3.34
CA TRP A 70 18.23 12.67 1.92
C TRP A 70 17.76 14.09 1.68
N ASN A 71 18.31 14.68 0.61
CA ASN A 71 17.82 15.91 -0.02
C ASN A 71 17.88 15.77 -1.55
N GLU A 72 17.80 16.87 -2.30
CA GLU A 72 17.80 16.86 -3.77
C GLU A 72 19.09 16.29 -4.37
N ASP A 73 20.24 16.52 -3.72
CA ASP A 73 21.55 16.17 -4.26
C ASP A 73 22.18 14.95 -3.58
N TRP A 74 21.68 14.58 -2.40
CA TRP A 74 22.39 13.64 -1.55
C TRP A 74 21.43 12.63 -0.87
N ILE A 75 21.92 11.40 -0.70
CA ILE A 75 21.29 10.34 0.09
C ILE A 75 22.33 9.79 1.08
N HIS A 76 21.96 9.66 2.33
CA HIS A 76 22.82 9.09 3.37
C HIS A 76 23.29 7.69 2.98
N PRO A 77 24.62 7.41 2.93
CA PRO A 77 25.13 6.14 2.41
C PRO A 77 24.55 4.90 3.10
N ARG A 78 24.52 4.89 4.43
CA ARG A 78 23.95 3.76 5.19
C ARG A 78 22.44 3.59 4.99
N PHE A 79 21.72 4.66 4.70
CA PHE A 79 20.30 4.56 4.38
C PHE A 79 20.10 3.94 2.98
N LEU A 80 20.88 4.34 2.01
CA LEU A 80 20.86 3.74 0.67
C LEU A 80 21.24 2.25 0.72
N GLU A 81 22.32 1.92 1.42
CA GLU A 81 22.77 0.55 1.65
C GLU A 81 21.68 -0.32 2.29
N ALA A 82 21.04 0.17 3.35
CA ALA A 82 19.93 -0.54 4.01
C ALA A 82 18.72 -0.76 3.09
N CYS A 83 18.38 0.20 2.24
CA CYS A 83 17.31 0.06 1.25
C CYS A 83 17.65 -0.99 0.18
N ASP A 84 18.88 -1.04 -0.26
CA ASP A 84 19.33 -2.00 -1.28
C ASP A 84 19.51 -3.40 -0.68
N GLU A 85 20.00 -3.51 0.55
CA GLU A 85 20.07 -4.78 1.29
C GLU A 85 18.67 -5.37 1.49
N MET A 86 17.71 -4.57 1.98
CA MET A 86 16.33 -5.03 2.16
C MET A 86 15.70 -5.49 0.84
N MET A 87 15.95 -4.77 -0.25
CA MET A 87 15.48 -5.18 -1.58
C MET A 87 16.12 -6.50 -2.01
N SER A 88 17.42 -6.66 -1.82
CA SER A 88 18.17 -7.91 -2.14
C SER A 88 17.62 -9.12 -1.38
N ILE A 89 17.27 -8.94 -0.09
CA ILE A 89 16.62 -9.99 0.71
C ILE A 89 15.27 -10.36 0.08
N CYS A 90 14.45 -9.39 -0.32
CA CYS A 90 13.18 -9.65 -1.00
C CYS A 90 13.39 -10.37 -2.34
N GLU A 91 14.35 -9.94 -3.15
CA GLU A 91 14.69 -10.53 -4.46
C GLU A 91 15.19 -11.97 -4.35
N SER A 92 15.86 -12.32 -3.26
CA SER A 92 16.24 -13.70 -2.96
C SER A 92 15.05 -14.60 -2.60
N GLY A 93 13.86 -14.02 -2.40
CA GLY A 93 12.63 -14.70 -1.99
C GLY A 93 12.50 -14.86 -0.48
N ASN A 94 13.42 -14.29 0.29
CA ASN A 94 13.38 -14.25 1.75
C ASN A 94 12.51 -13.08 2.26
N THR A 95 12.13 -13.17 3.52
CA THR A 95 11.37 -12.12 4.19
C THR A 95 12.31 -11.28 5.05
N PRO A 96 12.51 -9.99 4.75
CA PRO A 96 13.32 -9.15 5.61
C PRO A 96 12.65 -8.94 6.97
N GLY A 97 13.45 -8.92 8.03
CA GLY A 97 12.98 -8.53 9.36
C GLY A 97 12.66 -7.03 9.39
N VAL A 98 11.46 -6.68 9.81
CA VAL A 98 11.01 -5.29 9.90
C VAL A 98 10.51 -5.00 11.30
N VAL A 99 10.87 -3.84 11.84
CA VAL A 99 10.41 -3.37 13.14
C VAL A 99 9.57 -2.12 12.98
N TYR A 100 8.34 -2.14 13.49
CA TYR A 100 7.48 -0.96 13.56
C TYR A 100 7.51 -0.39 14.98
N LEU A 101 7.49 0.93 15.06
CA LEU A 101 7.32 1.64 16.33
C LEU A 101 5.83 1.85 16.56
N GLN A 102 5.35 1.50 17.74
CA GLN A 102 3.96 1.74 18.13
C GLN A 102 3.85 3.09 18.83
N SER A 103 2.88 3.91 18.44
CA SER A 103 2.54 5.17 19.06
C SER A 103 1.04 5.25 19.32
N LEU A 104 0.67 5.91 20.39
CA LEU A 104 -0.74 6.20 20.65
C LEU A 104 -1.24 7.25 19.68
N LYS A 105 -2.46 7.06 19.21
CA LYS A 105 -3.13 8.03 18.35
C LYS A 105 -3.56 9.22 19.20
N ASP A 106 -3.19 10.41 18.74
CA ASP A 106 -3.63 11.67 19.34
C ASP A 106 -5.07 11.95 18.88
N GLU A 107 -6.03 11.49 19.70
CA GLU A 107 -7.46 11.65 19.44
C GLU A 107 -8.21 11.91 20.76
N LEU A 108 -9.27 12.69 20.67
CA LEU A 108 -10.18 12.94 21.80
C LEU A 108 -11.02 11.67 22.02
N LEU A 109 -10.91 11.11 23.21
CA LEU A 109 -11.66 9.94 23.65
C LEU A 109 -12.47 10.28 24.91
N ASP A 110 -13.60 9.58 25.06
CA ASP A 110 -14.37 9.62 26.29
C ASP A 110 -13.52 9.13 27.48
N VAL A 111 -13.65 9.78 28.62
CA VAL A 111 -12.87 9.46 29.85
C VAL A 111 -13.00 7.99 30.23
N GLU A 112 -14.18 7.41 30.07
CA GLU A 112 -14.43 5.98 30.34
C GLU A 112 -13.60 5.05 29.43
N LYS A 113 -13.45 5.41 28.15
CA LYS A 113 -12.63 4.64 27.20
C LYS A 113 -11.15 4.72 27.55
N VAL A 114 -10.69 5.90 27.99
CA VAL A 114 -9.30 6.11 28.44
C VAL A 114 -9.03 5.28 29.70
N ALA A 115 -9.95 5.31 30.67
CA ALA A 115 -9.83 4.55 31.92
C ALA A 115 -9.80 3.02 31.68
N LEU A 116 -10.45 2.53 30.62
CA LEU A 116 -10.43 1.14 30.20
C LEU A 116 -9.23 0.78 29.32
N GLY A 117 -8.28 1.69 29.09
CA GLY A 117 -7.12 1.46 28.24
C GLY A 117 -7.46 1.24 26.75
N LYS A 118 -8.63 1.72 26.29
CA LYS A 118 -9.10 1.58 24.90
C LYS A 118 -8.53 2.66 23.97
N ASN A 119 -7.33 3.15 24.25
CA ASN A 119 -6.63 4.07 23.37
C ASN A 119 -6.21 3.33 22.11
N ARG A 120 -6.48 3.97 20.97
CA ARG A 120 -6.05 3.41 19.67
C ARG A 120 -4.55 3.67 19.51
N ALA A 121 -3.85 2.65 19.08
CA ALA A 121 -2.46 2.77 18.66
C ALA A 121 -2.38 2.76 17.14
N PHE A 122 -1.32 3.35 16.61
CA PHE A 122 -0.94 3.22 15.21
C PHE A 122 0.54 2.84 15.11
N GLU A 123 0.87 2.19 14.01
CA GLU A 123 2.21 1.72 13.76
C GLU A 123 2.93 2.69 12.84
N ILE A 124 4.15 3.05 13.23
CA ILE A 124 5.04 3.89 12.45
C ILE A 124 5.96 2.95 11.68
N ALA A 125 5.75 2.88 10.38
CA ALA A 125 6.58 2.09 9.50
C ALA A 125 8.01 2.63 9.48
N ASP A 126 8.97 1.72 9.46
CA ASP A 126 10.37 2.04 9.24
C ASP A 126 10.56 2.68 7.86
N VAL A 127 11.42 3.69 7.76
CA VAL A 127 11.62 4.44 6.52
C VAL A 127 12.26 3.58 5.43
N VAL A 128 13.14 2.65 5.77
CA VAL A 128 13.76 1.71 4.82
C VAL A 128 12.71 0.78 4.24
N HIS A 129 11.83 0.23 5.12
CA HIS A 129 10.72 -0.60 4.68
C HIS A 129 9.73 0.16 3.82
N PHE A 130 9.36 1.39 4.22
CA PHE A 130 8.50 2.25 3.42
C PHE A 130 9.05 2.48 2.01
N VAL A 131 10.35 2.78 1.89
CA VAL A 131 11.00 2.97 0.59
C VAL A 131 11.00 1.68 -0.21
N THR A 132 11.32 0.54 0.40
CA THR A 132 11.32 -0.77 -0.26
C THR A 132 9.94 -1.15 -0.78
N LEU A 133 8.89 -1.00 0.02
CA LEU A 133 7.50 -1.22 -0.43
C LEU A 133 7.13 -0.26 -1.57
N THR A 134 7.53 1.01 -1.48
CA THR A 134 7.21 2.00 -2.51
C THR A 134 7.97 1.74 -3.82
N ARG A 135 9.19 1.20 -3.78
CA ARG A 135 9.93 0.75 -4.98
C ARG A 135 9.12 -0.28 -5.78
N ILE A 136 8.45 -1.18 -5.07
CA ILE A 136 7.69 -2.28 -5.70
C ILE A 136 6.27 -1.84 -6.03
N PHE A 137 5.56 -1.26 -5.08
CA PHE A 137 4.12 -1.02 -5.17
C PHE A 137 3.73 0.43 -5.52
N GLY A 138 4.68 1.36 -5.60
CA GLY A 138 4.40 2.79 -5.83
C GLY A 138 3.69 3.06 -7.16
N MET A 139 4.18 2.51 -8.26
CA MET A 139 3.52 2.65 -9.56
C MET A 139 2.17 1.94 -9.62
N PRO A 140 2.05 0.64 -9.23
CA PRO A 140 0.76 -0.04 -9.20
C PRO A 140 -0.28 0.65 -8.31
N ALA A 141 0.11 1.13 -7.14
CA ALA A 141 -0.79 1.86 -6.24
C ALA A 141 -1.34 3.15 -6.88
N LYS A 142 -0.53 3.84 -7.68
CA LYS A 142 -0.99 5.01 -8.43
C LYS A 142 -1.99 4.64 -9.53
N VAL A 143 -1.75 3.54 -10.25
CA VAL A 143 -2.70 3.04 -11.26
C VAL A 143 -4.03 2.70 -10.61
N THR A 144 -4.02 1.98 -9.49
CA THR A 144 -5.22 1.66 -8.71
C THR A 144 -5.95 2.92 -8.28
N LYS A 145 -5.23 3.94 -7.82
CA LYS A 145 -5.81 5.22 -7.41
C LYS A 145 -6.41 6.00 -8.58
N LEU A 146 -5.78 6.01 -9.75
CA LEU A 146 -6.29 6.68 -10.94
C LEU A 146 -7.56 6.01 -11.47
N ASN A 147 -7.67 4.70 -11.31
CA ASN A 147 -8.82 3.90 -11.73
C ASN A 147 -9.84 3.71 -10.59
N GLY A 148 -9.71 4.42 -9.49
CA GLY A 148 -10.48 4.20 -8.27
C GLY A 148 -12.01 4.26 -8.41
N LEU A 149 -12.55 4.96 -9.42
CA LEU A 149 -13.99 4.95 -9.71
C LEU A 149 -14.44 3.72 -10.50
N TYR A 150 -13.53 3.01 -11.13
CA TYR A 150 -13.80 1.86 -12.01
C TYR A 150 -13.23 0.54 -11.49
N GLY A 151 -12.52 0.59 -10.36
CA GLY A 151 -11.91 -0.57 -9.71
C GLY A 151 -12.76 -1.11 -8.56
N ALA A 152 -12.37 -2.27 -8.04
CA ALA A 152 -13.00 -2.90 -6.87
C ALA A 152 -12.82 -2.10 -5.56
N GLY A 153 -11.95 -1.09 -5.55
CA GLY A 153 -11.69 -0.25 -4.37
C GLY A 153 -11.61 1.22 -4.73
N VAL A 154 -12.36 2.05 -4.03
CA VAL A 154 -12.42 3.50 -4.26
C VAL A 154 -11.41 4.21 -3.36
N TYR A 155 -10.17 4.32 -3.81
CA TYR A 155 -9.09 4.98 -3.09
C TYR A 155 -8.92 6.44 -3.52
N GLY A 156 -8.76 7.33 -2.53
CA GLY A 156 -8.56 8.76 -2.78
C GLY A 156 -9.78 9.49 -3.32
N PHE A 157 -10.95 8.93 -3.04
CA PHE A 157 -12.24 9.51 -3.35
C PHE A 157 -12.47 10.82 -2.58
N ASN A 158 -12.92 11.87 -3.29
CA ASN A 158 -13.34 13.09 -2.66
C ASN A 158 -14.88 13.11 -2.53
N PRO A 159 -15.44 12.94 -1.32
CA PRO A 159 -16.88 12.86 -1.13
C PRO A 159 -17.60 14.20 -1.41
N HIS A 160 -16.87 15.30 -1.45
CA HIS A 160 -17.41 16.64 -1.67
C HIS A 160 -17.26 17.14 -3.12
N GLY A 161 -16.71 16.32 -4.03
CA GLY A 161 -16.43 16.69 -5.41
C GLY A 161 -17.30 15.99 -6.44
N ILE A 162 -16.97 16.22 -7.71
CA ILE A 162 -17.62 15.54 -8.84
C ILE A 162 -17.51 14.01 -8.77
N HIS A 163 -16.46 13.50 -8.11
CA HIS A 163 -16.28 12.08 -7.87
C HIS A 163 -17.46 11.45 -7.12
N SER A 164 -18.08 12.19 -6.20
CA SER A 164 -19.27 11.71 -5.48
C SER A 164 -20.43 11.45 -6.45
N LYS A 165 -20.71 12.38 -7.37
CA LYS A 165 -21.77 12.20 -8.35
C LYS A 165 -21.50 11.02 -9.29
N LEU A 166 -20.26 10.86 -9.73
CA LEU A 166 -19.86 9.75 -10.61
C LEU A 166 -19.96 8.42 -9.90
N PHE A 167 -19.54 8.38 -8.62
CA PHE A 167 -19.65 7.18 -7.77
C PHE A 167 -21.11 6.76 -7.63
N TRP A 168 -21.98 7.64 -7.14
CA TRP A 168 -23.41 7.33 -6.97
C TRP A 168 -24.08 6.93 -8.27
N LYS A 169 -23.76 7.58 -9.38
CA LYS A 169 -24.30 7.22 -10.70
C LYS A 169 -23.98 5.79 -11.12
N GLN A 170 -22.86 5.22 -10.68
CA GLN A 170 -22.54 3.81 -10.94
C GLN A 170 -23.46 2.85 -10.19
N PHE A 171 -23.98 3.28 -9.04
CA PHE A 171 -24.84 2.46 -8.19
C PHE A 171 -26.33 2.67 -8.49
N ASP A 172 -26.70 3.73 -9.22
CA ASP A 172 -28.11 4.00 -9.59
C ASP A 172 -28.77 2.86 -10.37
N VAL A 173 -27.98 1.99 -10.99
CA VAL A 173 -28.46 0.81 -11.73
C VAL A 173 -28.74 -0.38 -10.82
N ILE A 174 -28.37 -0.33 -9.54
CA ILE A 174 -28.59 -1.40 -8.57
C ILE A 174 -29.79 -1.01 -7.70
N PRO A 175 -30.87 -1.80 -7.66
CA PRO A 175 -32.00 -1.53 -6.76
C PRO A 175 -31.54 -1.34 -5.32
N GLY A 176 -32.06 -0.33 -4.62
CA GLY A 176 -31.63 0.04 -3.26
C GLY A 176 -31.77 -1.08 -2.23
N GLU A 177 -32.70 -1.99 -2.44
CA GLU A 177 -32.91 -3.20 -1.62
C GLU A 177 -31.79 -4.24 -1.70
N ASN A 178 -30.91 -4.14 -2.72
CA ASN A 178 -29.77 -5.02 -2.92
C ASN A 178 -28.46 -4.44 -2.39
N TRP A 179 -28.52 -3.32 -1.68
CA TRP A 179 -27.33 -2.66 -1.13
C TRP A 179 -27.03 -3.21 0.26
N VAL A 180 -25.77 -3.64 0.46
CA VAL A 180 -25.25 -4.04 1.75
C VAL A 180 -24.10 -3.10 2.09
N ALA A 181 -24.20 -2.44 3.24
CA ALA A 181 -23.07 -1.71 3.84
C ALA A 181 -22.57 -2.54 5.01
N ASP A 182 -21.31 -2.94 4.96
CA ASP A 182 -20.68 -3.74 5.99
C ASP A 182 -19.32 -3.13 6.40
N ASP A 183 -18.97 -3.31 7.67
CA ASP A 183 -17.67 -2.94 8.22
C ASP A 183 -17.08 -4.15 8.94
N VAL A 184 -15.91 -4.58 8.50
CA VAL A 184 -15.25 -5.76 9.06
C VAL A 184 -14.52 -5.38 10.34
N LYS A 185 -15.05 -5.82 11.48
CA LYS A 185 -14.42 -5.61 12.78
C LYS A 185 -13.02 -6.22 12.83
N ASN A 186 -12.03 -5.41 13.21
CA ASN A 186 -10.62 -5.79 13.31
C ASN A 186 -10.08 -6.40 11.98
N MET A 187 -10.41 -5.79 10.87
CA MET A 187 -10.01 -6.29 9.55
C MET A 187 -8.49 -6.48 9.43
N ASP A 188 -7.71 -5.57 10.00
CA ASP A 188 -6.25 -5.63 10.08
C ASP A 188 -5.71 -6.91 10.74
N MET A 189 -6.44 -7.45 11.71
CA MET A 189 -6.10 -8.69 12.42
C MET A 189 -6.82 -9.93 11.86
N SER A 190 -7.81 -9.76 11.00
CA SER A 190 -8.64 -10.85 10.49
C SER A 190 -8.21 -11.39 9.12
N VAL A 191 -7.27 -10.69 8.43
CA VAL A 191 -6.78 -11.13 7.14
C VAL A 191 -5.95 -12.41 7.30
N PRO A 192 -6.43 -13.55 6.79
CA PRO A 192 -5.76 -14.83 7.00
C PRO A 192 -4.48 -14.90 6.14
N PRO A 193 -3.43 -15.58 6.61
CA PRO A 193 -2.12 -15.64 5.92
C PRO A 193 -2.19 -16.18 4.48
N TYR A 194 -3.14 -17.05 4.15
CA TYR A 194 -3.28 -17.57 2.78
C TYR A 194 -3.63 -16.47 1.75
N MET A 195 -4.24 -15.37 2.18
CA MET A 195 -4.54 -14.23 1.32
C MET A 195 -3.26 -13.62 0.74
N ILE A 196 -2.13 -13.72 1.43
CA ILE A 196 -0.83 -13.25 0.93
C ILE A 196 -0.48 -13.96 -0.38
N GLY A 197 -0.74 -15.27 -0.46
CA GLY A 197 -0.51 -16.05 -1.68
C GLY A 197 -1.39 -15.58 -2.84
N LEU A 198 -2.63 -15.18 -2.58
CA LEU A 198 -3.53 -14.60 -3.58
C LEU A 198 -3.05 -13.22 -4.02
N TYR A 199 -2.68 -12.34 -3.08
CA TYR A 199 -2.10 -11.04 -3.38
C TYR A 199 -0.80 -11.17 -4.17
N HIS A 200 0.07 -12.11 -3.81
CA HIS A 200 1.31 -12.36 -4.55
C HIS A 200 1.03 -12.68 -6.03
N ARG A 201 0.12 -13.62 -6.31
CA ARG A 201 -0.28 -13.96 -7.69
C ARG A 201 -0.85 -12.75 -8.41
N TYR A 202 -1.79 -12.05 -7.77
CA TYR A 202 -2.40 -10.84 -8.33
C TYR A 202 -1.35 -9.80 -8.75
N TRP A 203 -0.37 -9.52 -7.89
CA TRP A 203 0.68 -8.56 -8.21
C TRP A 203 1.62 -9.07 -9.31
N CYS A 204 1.95 -10.35 -9.32
CA CYS A 204 2.74 -10.94 -10.40
C CYS A 204 2.03 -10.82 -11.75
N ASP A 205 0.74 -11.12 -11.79
CA ASP A 205 -0.09 -10.99 -13.00
C ASP A 205 -0.14 -9.52 -13.46
N LEU A 206 -0.26 -8.59 -12.54
CA LEU A 206 -0.27 -7.16 -12.81
C LEU A 206 1.04 -6.67 -13.43
N PHE A 207 2.17 -7.14 -12.92
CA PHE A 207 3.51 -6.87 -13.45
C PHE A 207 3.80 -7.66 -14.75
N GLY A 208 2.97 -8.64 -15.08
CA GLY A 208 3.18 -9.53 -16.23
C GLY A 208 4.44 -10.40 -16.07
N VAL A 209 4.73 -10.86 -14.84
CA VAL A 209 5.93 -11.63 -14.53
C VAL A 209 5.59 -12.97 -13.86
N PRO A 210 6.40 -14.03 -14.07
CA PRO A 210 6.28 -15.27 -13.31
C PRO A 210 6.50 -15.05 -11.80
N CYS A 211 5.78 -15.80 -10.96
CA CYS A 211 5.87 -15.70 -9.50
C CYS A 211 7.26 -16.06 -8.94
N ASP A 212 8.03 -16.84 -9.64
CA ASP A 212 9.40 -17.28 -9.31
C ASP A 212 10.49 -16.39 -9.93
N SER A 213 10.11 -15.42 -10.77
CA SER A 213 11.05 -14.42 -11.30
C SER A 213 11.65 -13.56 -10.19
N LEU A 214 12.70 -12.79 -10.50
CA LEU A 214 13.31 -11.84 -9.58
C LEU A 214 12.26 -10.88 -8.99
N ILE A 215 11.44 -10.27 -9.86
CA ILE A 215 10.37 -9.35 -9.47
C ILE A 215 9.29 -10.09 -8.66
N GLY A 216 8.89 -11.31 -9.08
CA GLY A 216 7.90 -12.11 -8.36
C GLY A 216 8.37 -12.47 -6.94
N ARG A 217 9.65 -12.84 -6.78
CA ARG A 217 10.24 -13.07 -5.44
C ARG A 217 10.29 -11.79 -4.61
N ALA A 218 10.67 -10.66 -5.21
CA ALA A 218 10.69 -9.37 -4.52
C ALA A 218 9.30 -8.98 -4.00
N ILE A 219 8.26 -9.16 -4.82
CA ILE A 219 6.86 -8.93 -4.42
C ILE A 219 6.50 -9.82 -3.21
N ARG A 220 6.83 -11.11 -3.26
CA ARG A 220 6.55 -12.03 -2.16
C ARG A 220 7.25 -11.65 -0.86
N GLY A 221 8.56 -11.34 -0.93
CA GLY A 221 9.34 -10.90 0.23
C GLY A 221 8.77 -9.63 0.86
N ALA A 222 8.39 -8.66 0.03
CA ALA A 222 7.77 -7.41 0.48
C ALA A 222 6.39 -7.61 1.13
N LEU A 223 5.52 -8.45 0.55
CA LEU A 223 4.22 -8.77 1.15
C LEU A 223 4.39 -9.48 2.50
N ASN A 224 5.26 -10.45 2.57
CA ASN A 224 5.56 -11.16 3.81
C ASN A 224 6.11 -10.22 4.88
N SER A 225 7.02 -9.31 4.53
CA SER A 225 7.60 -8.36 5.49
C SER A 225 6.57 -7.42 6.10
N ALA A 226 5.52 -7.07 5.36
CA ALA A 226 4.43 -6.25 5.88
C ALA A 226 3.54 -7.01 6.88
N VAL A 227 3.40 -8.34 6.71
CA VAL A 227 2.55 -9.17 7.57
C VAL A 227 3.29 -9.68 8.80
N TYR A 228 4.58 -10.02 8.66
CA TYR A 228 5.40 -10.57 9.74
C TYR A 228 6.31 -9.54 10.40
N ALA A 229 5.92 -8.27 10.39
CA ALA A 229 6.66 -7.22 11.08
C ALA A 229 6.68 -7.42 12.61
N TYR A 230 7.79 -7.06 13.23
CA TYR A 230 7.90 -6.99 14.69
C TYR A 230 7.46 -5.61 15.18
N TRP A 231 6.79 -5.56 16.34
CA TRP A 231 6.36 -4.29 16.95
C TRP A 231 7.18 -3.98 18.19
N MET A 232 7.66 -2.74 18.28
CA MET A 232 8.35 -2.21 19.43
C MET A 232 7.48 -1.09 20.07
N ARG A 233 7.24 -1.23 21.37
CA ARG A 233 6.52 -0.23 22.18
C ARG A 233 7.47 0.74 22.86
#